data_db62fb57c7e2cfaa32401b471c720769
#
_entry.id   db62fb57c7e2cfaa32401b471c720769
#
_cell.length_a   1.000
_cell.length_b   1.000
_cell.length_c   1.000
_cell.angle_alpha   90.00
_cell.angle_beta   90.00
_cell.angle_gamma   90.00
#
_symmetry.space_group_name_H-M   'P 1'
#
loop_
_entity.id
_entity.type
_entity.pdbx_description
1 polymer ?
#
loop_
_entity_poly.entity_id
_entity_poly.type
_entity_poly.pdbx_seq_one_letter_code
_entity_poly.pdbx_strand_id
1 'polypeptide(L)'
;MAFVLLLRTEVFLLSSAQLVPTGRFIDTMKENGLIEFRWHGRGGQGAKTACLLLADAAFCSGKYVQGFPEYGPERMGAPITAYNRISDVRCSVHCNIENPDYVVVVDETLLDSVDVTHGLSPEGAVIVNTAHSPAQIREKLRGWQGRVCTIDARRISEETLGKNFPNTPMLAAAVKVSGVLEEAKFKKDMEDSFHHKFATKPQVVAGNMAALVQAWEEVQAG
;
A
#
# COMPACT_ATOMS: atom_id res chain seq x y z
N MET A 1 -26.66 2.11 -33.95
CA MET A 1 -27.65 1.33 -33.20
C MET A 1 -27.09 1.11 -31.80
N ALA A 2 -27.58 1.85 -30.82
CA ALA A 2 -27.15 1.77 -29.43
C ALA A 2 -28.06 0.79 -28.70
N PHE A 3 -27.47 -0.22 -28.06
CA PHE A 3 -28.20 -1.12 -27.15
C PHE A 3 -28.23 -0.47 -25.78
N VAL A 4 -29.42 0.01 -25.37
CA VAL A 4 -29.69 0.48 -24.02
C VAL A 4 -30.20 -0.71 -23.22
N LEU A 5 -29.44 -1.14 -22.21
CA LEU A 5 -29.90 -2.11 -21.22
C LEU A 5 -30.59 -1.36 -20.09
N LEU A 6 -31.93 -1.41 -20.04
CA LEU A 6 -32.72 -0.87 -18.94
C LEU A 6 -32.60 -1.81 -17.73
N LEU A 7 -31.92 -1.38 -16.68
CA LEU A 7 -32.10 -1.89 -15.33
C LEU A 7 -32.82 -0.83 -14.52
N ARG A 8 -33.89 -1.23 -13.86
CA ARG A 8 -34.79 -0.42 -13.04
C ARG A 8 -34.01 0.50 -12.11
N THR A 9 -34.07 1.78 -12.39
CA THR A 9 -33.60 2.86 -11.52
C THR A 9 -34.83 3.55 -10.94
N GLU A 10 -34.92 3.51 -9.62
CA GLU A 10 -35.70 4.51 -8.91
C GLU A 10 -35.02 5.87 -9.16
N VAL A 11 -35.71 6.71 -9.88
CA VAL A 11 -35.29 8.08 -10.14
C VAL A 11 -35.53 8.88 -8.85
N PHE A 12 -34.50 9.00 -8.02
CA PHE A 12 -34.47 10.04 -7.01
C PHE A 12 -34.20 11.37 -7.71
N LEU A 13 -35.20 12.22 -7.83
CA LEU A 13 -35.07 13.63 -8.18
C LEU A 13 -34.26 14.34 -7.06
N LEU A 14 -32.95 14.42 -7.22
CA LEU A 14 -32.09 15.26 -6.41
C LEU A 14 -32.31 16.72 -6.87
N SER A 15 -33.21 17.39 -6.17
CA SER A 15 -33.31 18.85 -6.15
C SER A 15 -31.95 19.43 -5.75
N SER A 16 -31.40 20.31 -6.62
CA SER A 16 -30.22 21.18 -6.36
C SER A 16 -29.10 20.54 -5.51
N ALA A 17 -28.42 19.53 -6.06
CA ALA A 17 -27.20 19.03 -5.46
C ALA A 17 -26.11 20.09 -5.49
N GLN A 18 -25.89 20.75 -4.35
CA GLN A 18 -24.64 21.45 -4.11
C GLN A 18 -23.51 20.48 -4.35
N LEU A 19 -22.66 20.76 -5.34
CA LEU A 19 -21.40 20.04 -5.56
C LEU A 19 -20.60 20.14 -4.26
N VAL A 20 -20.60 19.05 -3.47
CA VAL A 20 -19.74 18.95 -2.29
C VAL A 20 -18.30 18.93 -2.81
N PRO A 21 -17.44 19.87 -2.37
CA PRO A 21 -16.03 19.85 -2.77
C PRO A 21 -15.44 18.48 -2.46
N THR A 22 -14.66 17.93 -3.37
CA THR A 22 -14.06 16.58 -3.26
C THR A 22 -13.30 16.41 -1.93
N GLY A 23 -12.64 17.46 -1.44
CA GLY A 23 -11.96 17.48 -0.14
C GLY A 23 -12.88 17.16 1.03
N ARG A 24 -14.07 17.80 1.11
CA ARG A 24 -15.03 17.55 2.19
C ARG A 24 -15.57 16.11 2.20
N PHE A 25 -15.70 15.49 1.02
CA PHE A 25 -16.10 14.08 0.91
C PHE A 25 -15.01 13.14 1.44
N ILE A 26 -13.74 13.41 1.10
CA ILE A 26 -12.58 12.62 1.58
C ILE A 26 -12.43 12.77 3.10
N ASP A 27 -12.59 13.98 3.65
CA ASP A 27 -12.54 14.21 5.10
C ASP A 27 -13.60 13.37 5.82
N THR A 28 -14.84 13.38 5.34
CA THR A 28 -15.92 12.52 5.89
C THR A 28 -15.60 11.03 5.76
N MET A 29 -14.92 10.61 4.68
CA MET A 29 -14.48 9.21 4.53
C MET A 29 -13.37 8.85 5.51
N LYS A 30 -12.44 9.78 5.81
CA LYS A 30 -11.39 9.57 6.84
C LYS A 30 -11.99 9.42 8.24
N GLU A 31 -13.01 10.20 8.58
CA GLU A 31 -13.80 10.02 9.81
C GLU A 31 -14.45 8.63 9.91
N ASN A 32 -14.71 7.96 8.77
CA ASN A 32 -15.26 6.62 8.66
C ASN A 32 -14.17 5.53 8.47
N GLY A 33 -12.94 5.77 8.90
CA GLY A 33 -11.85 4.81 8.88
C GLY A 33 -11.20 4.59 7.51
N LEU A 34 -11.26 5.56 6.60
CA LEU A 34 -10.51 5.51 5.35
C LEU A 34 -9.01 5.67 5.62
N ILE A 35 -8.23 4.70 5.16
CA ILE A 35 -6.76 4.72 5.20
C ILE A 35 -6.24 4.63 3.77
N GLU A 36 -5.34 5.53 3.40
CA GLU A 36 -4.80 5.66 2.06
C GLU A 36 -3.28 5.43 2.05
N PHE A 37 -2.85 4.54 1.14
CA PHE A 37 -1.43 4.24 0.91
C PHE A 37 -1.01 4.67 -0.49
N ARG A 38 0.20 5.19 -0.60
CA ARG A 38 0.89 5.40 -1.87
C ARG A 38 2.21 4.66 -1.87
N TRP A 39 2.37 3.76 -2.84
CA TRP A 39 3.55 2.95 -3.03
C TRP A 39 4.44 3.55 -4.11
N HIS A 40 5.71 3.69 -3.82
CA HIS A 40 6.73 4.09 -4.78
C HIS A 40 7.73 2.96 -4.99
N GLY A 41 8.00 2.61 -6.25
CA GLY A 41 8.97 1.60 -6.62
C GLY A 41 9.44 1.78 -8.06
N ARG A 42 10.23 0.83 -8.53
CA ARG A 42 10.57 0.76 -9.95
C ARG A 42 9.92 -0.46 -10.59
N GLY A 43 9.69 -0.40 -11.89
CA GLY A 43 9.15 -1.52 -12.66
C GLY A 43 9.97 -2.79 -12.41
N GLY A 44 9.29 -3.88 -12.01
CA GLY A 44 9.91 -5.17 -11.69
C GLY A 44 10.25 -5.41 -10.22
N GLN A 45 10.21 -4.40 -9.35
CA GLN A 45 10.59 -4.54 -7.92
C GLN A 45 9.44 -4.96 -6.99
N GLY A 46 8.23 -5.19 -7.52
CA GLY A 46 7.13 -5.74 -6.75
C GLY A 46 6.25 -4.74 -5.99
N ALA A 47 6.40 -3.43 -6.15
CA ALA A 47 5.53 -2.44 -5.52
C ALA A 47 4.04 -2.65 -5.89
N LYS A 48 3.74 -2.88 -7.17
CA LYS A 48 2.39 -3.26 -7.63
C LYS A 48 1.90 -4.55 -6.96
N THR A 49 2.76 -5.55 -6.82
CA THR A 49 2.40 -6.84 -6.20
C THR A 49 2.09 -6.64 -4.72
N ALA A 50 2.90 -5.87 -3.99
CA ALA A 50 2.65 -5.56 -2.58
C ALA A 50 1.34 -4.79 -2.38
N CYS A 51 1.07 -3.81 -3.22
CA CYS A 51 -0.20 -3.07 -3.24
C CYS A 51 -1.41 -4.01 -3.43
N LEU A 52 -1.37 -4.93 -4.41
CA LEU A 52 -2.47 -5.85 -4.65
C LEU A 52 -2.62 -6.89 -3.52
N LEU A 53 -1.53 -7.36 -2.93
CA LEU A 53 -1.58 -8.26 -1.78
C LEU A 53 -2.17 -7.57 -0.54
N LEU A 54 -1.89 -6.28 -0.33
CA LEU A 54 -2.52 -5.51 0.73
C LEU A 54 -4.03 -5.39 0.50
N ALA A 55 -4.45 -5.15 -0.73
CA ALA A 55 -5.87 -5.10 -1.08
C ALA A 55 -6.57 -6.44 -0.81
N ASP A 56 -5.96 -7.56 -1.23
CA ASP A 56 -6.49 -8.90 -0.99
C ASP A 56 -6.62 -9.20 0.51
N ALA A 57 -5.58 -8.93 1.31
CA ALA A 57 -5.59 -9.16 2.75
C ALA A 57 -6.66 -8.31 3.47
N ALA A 58 -6.82 -7.05 3.07
CA ALA A 58 -7.83 -6.17 3.62
C ALA A 58 -9.25 -6.62 3.23
N PHE A 59 -9.44 -7.08 2.00
CA PHE A 59 -10.71 -7.66 1.54
C PHE A 59 -11.08 -8.92 2.33
N CYS A 60 -10.15 -9.86 2.52
CA CYS A 60 -10.33 -11.05 3.35
C CYS A 60 -10.65 -10.70 4.83
N SER A 61 -10.20 -9.54 5.28
CA SER A 61 -10.52 -9.01 6.61
C SER A 61 -11.88 -8.30 6.67
N GLY A 62 -12.65 -8.27 5.58
CA GLY A 62 -14.00 -7.68 5.52
C GLY A 62 -14.01 -6.17 5.28
N LYS A 63 -12.89 -5.57 4.87
CA LYS A 63 -12.81 -4.16 4.52
C LYS A 63 -13.26 -3.91 3.07
N TYR A 64 -13.70 -2.70 2.80
CA TYR A 64 -13.83 -2.20 1.43
C TYR A 64 -12.47 -1.73 0.95
N VAL A 65 -12.07 -2.14 -0.25
CA VAL A 65 -10.71 -1.90 -0.76
C VAL A 65 -10.71 -1.42 -2.20
N GLN A 66 -9.76 -0.57 -2.51
CA GLN A 66 -9.33 -0.28 -3.87
C GLN A 66 -7.81 -0.45 -3.91
N GLY A 67 -7.31 -1.20 -4.88
CA GLY A 67 -5.88 -1.37 -5.12
C GLY A 67 -5.60 -1.20 -6.61
N PHE A 68 -4.84 -0.19 -7.00
CA PHE A 68 -4.59 0.11 -8.39
C PHE A 68 -3.21 0.72 -8.62
N PRO A 69 -2.49 0.30 -9.68
CA PRO A 69 -1.29 0.96 -10.13
C PRO A 69 -1.62 2.19 -10.96
N GLU A 70 -0.75 3.19 -10.93
CA GLU A 70 -0.75 4.26 -11.91
C GLU A 70 -0.06 3.76 -13.18
N TYR A 71 -0.80 3.77 -14.29
CA TYR A 71 -0.27 3.36 -15.59
C TYR A 71 0.43 4.55 -16.26
N GLY A 72 1.74 4.51 -16.30
CA GLY A 72 2.59 5.39 -17.09
C GLY A 72 3.28 4.65 -18.23
N PRO A 73 4.26 5.25 -18.93
CA PRO A 73 5.07 4.53 -19.89
C PRO A 73 5.87 3.45 -19.16
N GLU A 74 5.30 2.24 -19.10
CA GLU A 74 5.87 1.09 -18.38
C GLU A 74 7.19 0.67 -19.04
N ARG A 75 8.29 0.98 -18.37
CA ARG A 75 9.61 0.46 -18.71
C ARG A 75 10.20 -0.19 -17.46
N MET A 76 10.86 -1.33 -17.65
CA MET A 76 11.59 -1.97 -16.58
C MET A 76 12.57 -0.96 -15.94
N GLY A 77 12.53 -0.80 -14.61
CA GLY A 77 13.35 0.17 -13.89
C GLY A 77 12.82 1.61 -13.82
N ALA A 78 11.77 1.97 -14.61
CA ALA A 78 11.15 3.29 -14.49
C ALA A 78 10.40 3.42 -13.14
N PRO A 79 10.32 4.63 -12.54
CA PRO A 79 9.49 4.88 -11.37
C PRO A 79 8.03 4.51 -11.65
N ILE A 80 7.41 3.80 -10.73
CA ILE A 80 6.00 3.45 -10.76
C ILE A 80 5.35 3.83 -9.43
N THR A 81 4.07 4.17 -9.49
CA THR A 81 3.25 4.44 -8.32
C THR A 81 2.07 3.45 -8.27
N ALA A 82 1.69 3.04 -7.08
CA ALA A 82 0.47 2.26 -6.87
C ALA A 82 -0.23 2.76 -5.59
N TYR A 83 -1.52 2.49 -5.48
CA TYR A 83 -2.37 3.08 -4.45
C TYR A 83 -3.28 2.04 -3.81
N ASN A 84 -3.47 2.14 -2.49
CA ASN A 84 -4.55 1.46 -1.80
C ASN A 84 -5.45 2.46 -1.07
N ARG A 85 -6.76 2.25 -1.16
CA ARG A 85 -7.78 2.77 -0.26
C ARG A 85 -8.39 1.61 0.50
N ILE A 86 -8.41 1.71 1.82
CA ILE A 86 -8.96 0.69 2.71
C ILE A 86 -9.91 1.39 3.65
N SER A 87 -11.15 0.90 3.77
CA SER A 87 -12.19 1.57 4.56
C SER A 87 -13.17 0.56 5.16
N ASP A 88 -13.82 0.94 6.26
CA ASP A 88 -14.92 0.19 6.84
C ASP A 88 -16.24 0.38 6.08
N VAL A 89 -16.33 1.40 5.24
CA VAL A 89 -17.50 1.71 4.43
C VAL A 89 -17.13 1.79 2.95
N ARG A 90 -18.14 1.59 2.09
CA ARG A 90 -17.94 1.62 0.63
C ARG A 90 -17.38 2.97 0.17
N CYS A 91 -16.23 2.95 -0.50
CA CYS A 91 -15.62 4.11 -1.12
C CYS A 91 -15.94 4.15 -2.62
N SER A 92 -16.52 5.25 -3.10
CA SER A 92 -16.86 5.48 -4.52
C SER A 92 -15.90 6.46 -5.21
N VAL A 93 -14.85 6.90 -4.53
CA VAL A 93 -13.81 7.77 -5.13
C VAL A 93 -12.89 6.93 -6.00
N HIS A 94 -12.63 7.38 -7.24
CA HIS A 94 -11.81 6.67 -8.23
C HIS A 94 -10.67 7.52 -8.82
N CYS A 95 -10.23 8.56 -8.11
CA CYS A 95 -9.04 9.35 -8.48
C CYS A 95 -7.76 8.79 -7.84
N ASN A 96 -6.59 9.26 -8.30
CA ASN A 96 -5.32 9.02 -7.63
C ASN A 96 -5.34 9.57 -6.20
N ILE A 97 -4.48 9.01 -5.35
CA ILE A 97 -4.33 9.45 -3.96
C ILE A 97 -3.29 10.56 -3.90
N GLU A 98 -3.76 11.78 -3.68
CA GLU A 98 -2.90 12.96 -3.54
C GLU A 98 -2.39 13.14 -2.11
N ASN A 99 -3.24 12.86 -1.12
CA ASN A 99 -2.95 13.05 0.31
C ASN A 99 -2.97 11.72 1.07
N PRO A 100 -1.97 10.85 0.87
CA PRO A 100 -1.91 9.55 1.54
C PRO A 100 -1.69 9.70 3.06
N ASP A 101 -2.13 8.69 3.82
CA ASP A 101 -1.78 8.54 5.24
C ASP A 101 -0.44 7.82 5.40
N TYR A 102 -0.11 6.93 4.46
CA TYR A 102 1.14 6.17 4.46
C TYR A 102 1.78 6.17 3.08
N VAL A 103 3.09 6.38 3.07
CA VAL A 103 3.92 6.25 1.86
C VAL A 103 4.88 5.08 2.04
N VAL A 104 4.91 4.17 1.09
CA VAL A 104 5.79 3.00 1.08
C VAL A 104 6.76 3.10 -0.08
N VAL A 105 8.06 3.15 0.22
CA VAL A 105 9.14 3.30 -0.76
C VAL A 105 9.90 1.98 -0.87
N VAL A 106 9.69 1.27 -1.98
CA VAL A 106 10.32 -0.05 -2.23
C VAL A 106 11.77 0.10 -2.71
N ASP A 107 12.11 1.24 -3.29
CA ASP A 107 13.47 1.56 -3.76
C ASP A 107 13.90 2.92 -3.22
N GLU A 108 14.86 2.92 -2.29
CA GLU A 108 15.36 4.15 -1.65
C GLU A 108 15.96 5.17 -2.61
N THR A 109 16.44 4.74 -3.79
CA THR A 109 17.00 5.67 -4.80
C THR A 109 15.96 6.63 -5.36
N LEU A 110 14.67 6.35 -5.15
CA LEU A 110 13.59 7.26 -5.53
C LEU A 110 13.54 8.52 -4.66
N LEU A 111 14.06 8.46 -3.41
CA LEU A 111 14.12 9.62 -2.52
C LEU A 111 14.94 10.77 -3.10
N ASP A 112 15.92 10.46 -3.95
CA ASP A 112 16.79 11.46 -4.58
C ASP A 112 16.09 12.17 -5.77
N SER A 113 15.12 11.52 -6.42
CA SER A 113 14.49 11.98 -7.66
C SER A 113 13.01 12.35 -7.54
N VAL A 114 12.30 11.77 -6.58
CA VAL A 114 10.86 11.94 -6.37
C VAL A 114 10.61 12.53 -4.99
N ASP A 115 9.73 13.53 -4.89
CA ASP A 115 9.20 13.97 -3.61
C ASP A 115 8.13 12.99 -3.13
N VAL A 116 8.56 11.95 -2.42
CA VAL A 116 7.67 10.90 -1.90
C VAL A 116 6.77 11.40 -0.77
N THR A 117 7.09 12.55 -0.17
CA THR A 117 6.33 13.15 0.94
C THR A 117 5.25 14.13 0.46
N HIS A 118 5.19 14.40 -0.85
CA HIS A 118 4.19 15.31 -1.40
C HIS A 118 2.76 14.88 -0.98
N GLY A 119 2.01 15.79 -0.37
CA GLY A 119 0.65 15.55 0.12
C GLY A 119 0.54 14.64 1.35
N LEU A 120 1.64 14.07 1.86
CA LEU A 120 1.61 13.25 3.07
C LEU A 120 1.40 14.11 4.31
N SER A 121 0.41 13.73 5.14
CA SER A 121 0.12 14.39 6.40
C SER A 121 1.32 14.33 7.36
N PRO A 122 1.53 15.34 8.21
CA PRO A 122 2.53 15.29 9.29
C PRO A 122 2.31 14.13 10.27
N GLU A 123 1.06 13.68 10.46
CA GLU A 123 0.70 12.53 11.30
C GLU A 123 0.92 11.19 10.57
N GLY A 124 1.20 11.23 9.27
CA GLY A 124 1.44 10.07 8.43
C GLY A 124 2.77 9.38 8.71
N ALA A 125 3.08 8.37 7.91
CA ALA A 125 4.37 7.69 7.98
C ALA A 125 4.95 7.40 6.59
N VAL A 126 6.29 7.51 6.49
CA VAL A 126 7.07 7.00 5.35
C VAL A 126 7.75 5.70 5.78
N ILE A 127 7.58 4.65 4.99
CA ILE A 127 8.17 3.33 5.20
C ILE A 127 9.13 3.04 4.05
N VAL A 128 10.42 2.89 4.34
CA VAL A 128 11.46 2.79 3.30
C VAL A 128 12.19 1.45 3.37
N ASN A 129 12.33 0.80 2.22
CA ASN A 129 13.21 -0.36 2.06
C ASN A 129 14.66 0.11 1.99
N THR A 130 15.39 -0.03 3.07
CA THR A 130 16.79 0.40 3.19
C THR A 130 17.46 -0.25 4.39
N ALA A 131 18.79 -0.39 4.32
CA ALA A 131 19.63 -0.74 5.46
C ALA A 131 19.96 0.48 6.37
N HIS A 132 19.63 1.70 5.94
CA HIS A 132 19.88 2.91 6.72
C HIS A 132 18.88 3.06 7.86
N SER A 133 19.32 3.76 8.91
CA SER A 133 18.44 4.08 10.04
C SER A 133 17.38 5.13 9.67
N PRO A 134 16.25 5.20 10.42
CA PRO A 134 15.23 6.24 10.21
C PRO A 134 15.81 7.67 10.24
N ALA A 135 16.81 7.95 11.07
CA ALA A 135 17.45 9.24 11.16
C ALA A 135 18.17 9.63 9.85
N GLN A 136 18.90 8.69 9.25
CA GLN A 136 19.59 8.92 7.98
C GLN A 136 18.60 9.13 6.81
N ILE A 137 17.49 8.39 6.80
CA ILE A 137 16.44 8.58 5.80
C ILE A 137 15.73 9.92 5.97
N ARG A 138 15.51 10.37 7.20
CA ARG A 138 14.89 11.68 7.48
C ARG A 138 15.62 12.83 6.79
N GLU A 139 16.95 12.79 6.70
CA GLU A 139 17.75 13.81 6.02
C GLU A 139 17.42 13.92 4.52
N LYS A 140 16.95 12.82 3.89
CA LYS A 140 16.56 12.76 2.48
C LYS A 140 15.12 13.21 2.22
N LEU A 141 14.28 13.41 3.24
CA LEU A 141 12.84 13.70 3.10
C LEU A 141 12.51 15.20 3.02
N ARG A 142 13.44 16.02 2.52
CA ARG A 142 13.19 17.44 2.21
C ARG A 142 12.57 18.26 3.34
N GLY A 143 12.89 17.93 4.59
CA GLY A 143 12.40 18.65 5.77
C GLY A 143 11.04 18.17 6.31
N TRP A 144 10.44 17.11 5.73
CA TRP A 144 9.25 16.50 6.30
C TRP A 144 9.55 15.87 7.68
N GLN A 145 8.67 16.13 8.69
CA GLN A 145 8.95 15.85 10.11
C GLN A 145 8.10 14.70 10.69
N GLY A 146 7.26 14.05 9.90
CA GLY A 146 6.44 12.96 10.37
C GLY A 146 7.24 11.68 10.67
N ARG A 147 6.56 10.59 10.91
CA ARG A 147 7.14 9.31 11.32
C ARG A 147 7.87 8.61 10.16
N VAL A 148 9.15 8.32 10.34
CA VAL A 148 9.98 7.55 9.39
C VAL A 148 10.17 6.14 9.92
N CYS A 149 9.87 5.14 9.09
CA CYS A 149 10.12 3.73 9.39
C CYS A 149 11.03 3.14 8.32
N THR A 150 11.97 2.28 8.72
CA THR A 150 12.91 1.63 7.82
C THR A 150 12.92 0.12 8.02
N ILE A 151 13.22 -0.60 6.96
CA ILE A 151 13.37 -2.04 6.95
C ILE A 151 14.28 -2.47 5.80
N ASP A 152 15.21 -3.37 6.06
CA ASP A 152 16.01 -3.99 5.00
C ASP A 152 15.27 -5.18 4.37
N ALA A 153 14.19 -4.84 3.62
CA ALA A 153 13.35 -5.81 2.94
C ALA A 153 14.10 -6.61 1.86
N ARG A 154 15.15 -6.02 1.29
CA ARG A 154 16.02 -6.69 0.34
C ARG A 154 16.75 -7.83 1.03
N ARG A 155 17.48 -7.57 2.10
CA ARG A 155 18.23 -8.58 2.88
C ARG A 155 17.29 -9.69 3.35
N ILE A 156 16.15 -9.33 3.97
CA ILE A 156 15.16 -10.30 4.44
C ILE A 156 14.71 -11.23 3.31
N SER A 157 14.40 -10.70 2.13
CA SER A 157 13.95 -11.53 1.01
C SER A 157 15.08 -12.39 0.42
N GLU A 158 16.31 -11.91 0.41
CA GLU A 158 17.48 -12.69 -0.02
C GLU A 158 17.76 -13.86 0.96
N GLU A 159 17.64 -13.65 2.27
CA GLU A 159 17.83 -14.67 3.31
C GLU A 159 16.73 -15.74 3.29
N THR A 160 15.47 -15.34 3.09
CA THR A 160 14.30 -16.23 3.24
C THR A 160 13.84 -16.88 1.92
N LEU A 161 14.05 -16.20 0.79
CA LEU A 161 13.59 -16.63 -0.54
C LEU A 161 14.75 -16.90 -1.51
N GLY A 162 16.00 -16.57 -1.14
CA GLY A 162 17.17 -16.67 -2.00
C GLY A 162 17.16 -15.69 -3.18
N LYS A 163 16.31 -14.67 -3.17
CA LYS A 163 16.14 -13.70 -4.25
C LYS A 163 15.66 -12.37 -3.70
N ASN A 164 16.00 -11.27 -4.38
CA ASN A 164 15.53 -9.94 -4.05
C ASN A 164 14.05 -9.75 -4.47
N PHE A 165 13.13 -10.10 -3.58
CA PHE A 165 11.70 -9.89 -3.71
C PHE A 165 11.13 -9.15 -2.50
N PRO A 166 11.34 -7.84 -2.39
CA PRO A 166 11.00 -7.06 -1.19
C PRO A 166 9.49 -6.85 -0.96
N ASN A 167 8.64 -7.33 -1.87
CA ASN A 167 7.19 -7.11 -1.81
C ASN A 167 6.54 -7.66 -0.53
N THR A 168 6.87 -8.88 -0.10
CA THR A 168 6.29 -9.47 1.13
C THR A 168 6.80 -8.80 2.40
N PRO A 169 8.12 -8.55 2.59
CA PRO A 169 8.60 -7.77 3.73
C PRO A 169 8.03 -6.36 3.78
N MET A 170 7.95 -5.65 2.65
CA MET A 170 7.39 -4.29 2.61
C MET A 170 5.90 -4.27 2.92
N LEU A 171 5.15 -5.28 2.48
CA LEU A 171 3.74 -5.45 2.84
C LEU A 171 3.59 -5.63 4.37
N ALA A 172 4.39 -6.50 4.98
CA ALA A 172 4.36 -6.72 6.42
C ALA A 172 4.67 -5.43 7.21
N ALA A 173 5.70 -4.69 6.79
CA ALA A 173 6.04 -3.40 7.39
C ALA A 173 4.90 -2.38 7.25
N ALA A 174 4.26 -2.29 6.07
CA ALA A 174 3.14 -1.39 5.84
C ALA A 174 1.94 -1.70 6.76
N VAL A 175 1.59 -2.97 6.90
CA VAL A 175 0.50 -3.40 7.78
C VAL A 175 0.83 -3.14 9.25
N LYS A 176 2.04 -3.48 9.71
CA LYS A 176 2.47 -3.24 11.10
C LYS A 176 2.47 -1.75 11.46
N VAL A 177 3.06 -0.91 10.61
CA VAL A 177 3.20 0.53 10.86
C VAL A 177 1.85 1.25 10.86
N SER A 178 0.95 0.83 9.98
CA SER A 178 -0.39 1.44 9.85
C SER A 178 -1.40 0.90 10.84
N GLY A 179 -1.25 -0.34 11.30
CA GLY A 179 -2.24 -1.03 12.13
C GLY A 179 -3.58 -1.28 11.39
N VAL A 180 -3.58 -1.21 10.05
CA VAL A 180 -4.79 -1.32 9.22
C VAL A 180 -5.46 -2.70 9.30
N LEU A 181 -4.70 -3.73 9.63
CA LEU A 181 -5.16 -5.10 9.84
C LEU A 181 -4.62 -5.65 11.17
N GLU A 182 -5.40 -6.50 11.81
CA GLU A 182 -4.99 -7.23 13.01
C GLU A 182 -3.92 -8.27 12.64
N GLU A 183 -2.84 -8.36 13.44
CA GLU A 183 -1.64 -9.13 13.15
C GLU A 183 -1.91 -10.61 12.89
N ALA A 184 -2.63 -11.27 13.83
CA ALA A 184 -2.83 -12.72 13.75
C ALA A 184 -3.69 -13.08 12.53
N LYS A 185 -4.73 -12.27 12.27
CA LYS A 185 -5.59 -12.45 11.10
C LYS A 185 -4.82 -12.20 9.82
N PHE A 186 -4.04 -11.12 9.75
CA PHE A 186 -3.21 -10.81 8.57
C PHE A 186 -2.23 -11.93 8.24
N LYS A 187 -1.50 -12.44 9.25
CA LYS A 187 -0.56 -13.55 9.04
C LYS A 187 -1.25 -14.80 8.51
N LYS A 188 -2.42 -15.13 9.06
CA LYS A 188 -3.21 -16.28 8.60
C LYS A 188 -3.74 -16.09 7.18
N ASP A 189 -4.34 -14.95 6.87
CA ASP A 189 -4.89 -14.66 5.54
C ASP A 189 -3.77 -14.69 4.47
N MET A 190 -2.57 -14.23 4.83
CA MET A 190 -1.39 -14.29 3.94
C MET A 190 -0.90 -15.73 3.74
N GLU A 191 -0.87 -16.56 4.78
CA GLU A 191 -0.52 -17.98 4.67
C GLU A 191 -1.47 -18.71 3.73
N ASP A 192 -2.78 -18.52 3.90
CA ASP A 192 -3.81 -19.09 3.05
C ASP A 192 -3.66 -18.61 1.58
N SER A 193 -3.42 -17.33 1.37
CA SER A 193 -3.17 -16.74 0.05
C SER A 193 -1.93 -17.34 -0.63
N PHE A 194 -0.83 -17.49 0.11
CA PHE A 194 0.40 -18.08 -0.43
C PHE A 194 0.22 -19.57 -0.73
N HIS A 195 -0.49 -20.33 0.11
CA HIS A 195 -0.84 -21.72 -0.17
C HIS A 195 -1.67 -21.86 -1.45
N HIS A 196 -2.66 -21.00 -1.65
CA HIS A 196 -3.45 -20.99 -2.87
C HIS A 196 -2.61 -20.64 -4.11
N LYS A 197 -1.78 -19.59 -4.01
CA LYS A 197 -0.99 -19.07 -5.13
C LYS A 197 0.19 -19.96 -5.50
N PHE A 198 0.79 -20.64 -4.52
CA PHE A 198 2.01 -21.46 -4.67
C PHE A 198 1.77 -22.91 -4.25
N ALA A 199 0.59 -23.46 -4.52
CA ALA A 199 0.16 -24.80 -4.10
C ALA A 199 1.19 -25.93 -4.42
N THR A 200 1.93 -25.79 -5.54
CA THR A 200 2.93 -26.77 -5.97
C THR A 200 4.37 -26.46 -5.49
N LYS A 201 4.55 -25.39 -4.70
CA LYS A 201 5.88 -24.90 -4.28
C LYS A 201 5.90 -24.57 -2.78
N PRO A 202 5.80 -25.57 -1.89
CA PRO A 202 5.70 -25.35 -0.44
C PRO A 202 6.89 -24.58 0.13
N GLN A 203 8.10 -24.72 -0.45
CA GLN A 203 9.27 -23.94 -0.04
C GLN A 203 9.10 -22.42 -0.30
N VAL A 204 8.33 -22.04 -1.34
CA VAL A 204 8.04 -20.62 -1.63
C VAL A 204 7.03 -20.06 -0.62
N VAL A 205 6.07 -20.88 -0.20
CA VAL A 205 5.13 -20.52 0.88
C VAL A 205 5.89 -20.29 2.17
N ALA A 206 6.70 -21.25 2.59
CA ALA A 206 7.51 -21.16 3.81
C ALA A 206 8.45 -19.95 3.80
N GLY A 207 9.13 -19.68 2.67
CA GLY A 207 10.02 -18.53 2.52
C GLY A 207 9.26 -17.18 2.61
N ASN A 208 8.09 -17.07 1.98
CA ASN A 208 7.28 -15.84 2.09
C ASN A 208 6.74 -15.62 3.51
N MET A 209 6.33 -16.68 4.21
CA MET A 209 5.90 -16.58 5.60
C MET A 209 7.07 -16.20 6.53
N ALA A 210 8.25 -16.78 6.34
CA ALA A 210 9.45 -16.38 7.08
C ALA A 210 9.78 -14.89 6.82
N ALA A 211 9.75 -14.45 5.58
CA ALA A 211 9.98 -13.06 5.21
C ALA A 211 8.98 -12.09 5.86
N LEU A 212 7.71 -12.49 5.92
CA LEU A 212 6.65 -11.70 6.53
C LEU A 212 6.86 -11.56 8.05
N VAL A 213 7.16 -12.67 8.74
CA VAL A 213 7.38 -12.68 10.19
C VAL A 213 8.63 -11.88 10.55
N GLN A 214 9.75 -12.12 9.87
CA GLN A 214 11.00 -11.41 10.10
C GLN A 214 10.84 -9.90 9.87
N ALA A 215 10.16 -9.51 8.80
CA ALA A 215 9.88 -8.11 8.51
C ALA A 215 9.00 -7.45 9.59
N TRP A 216 8.04 -8.20 10.10
CA TRP A 216 7.20 -7.74 11.21
C TRP A 216 8.02 -7.42 12.46
N GLU A 217 9.03 -8.23 12.76
CA GLU A 217 9.88 -8.05 13.94
C GLU A 217 10.91 -6.92 13.77
N GLU A 218 11.50 -6.80 12.58
CA GLU A 218 12.67 -5.95 12.33
C GLU A 218 12.35 -4.52 11.86
N VAL A 219 11.11 -4.19 11.48
CA VAL A 219 10.80 -2.82 11.07
C VAL A 219 11.09 -1.83 12.20
N GLN A 220 11.91 -0.82 11.91
CA GLN A 220 12.34 0.21 12.84
C GLN A 220 11.50 1.47 12.67
N ALA A 221 11.17 2.16 13.76
CA ALA A 221 10.48 3.44 13.78
C ALA A 221 11.34 4.48 14.47
N GLY A 222 11.36 5.74 13.92
CA GLY A 222 12.09 6.87 14.44
C GLY A 222 11.36 8.20 14.21
#